data_fcefd24dba977a1f5b3fb218c125c6a4
#
_entry.id   fcefd24dba977a1f5b3fb218c125c6a4
#
_cell.length_a   1.000
_cell.length_b   1.000
_cell.length_c   1.000
_cell.angle_alpha   90.00
_cell.angle_beta   90.00
_cell.angle_gamma   90.00
#
_symmetry.space_group_name_H-M   'P 1'
#
loop_
_entity.id
_entity.type
_entity.pdbx_description
1 polymer ?
#
loop_
_entity_poly.entity_id
_entity_poly.type
_entity_poly.pdbx_seq_one_letter_code
_entity_poly.pdbx_strand_id
1 'polypeptide(L)'
;MAAKIVAVVAIGKNRELGKEGKLLWHIPDDLKRFKALTRGHPIIMGRKTFESIVGYLGKPLPERTNIVISHQGRSLVADGVIVVPSLEAALEKARELDSEEVHIGGGAQIYEQALPHIDKLCLTIIDDTKEADSFFPPYEEQFTKKVFEESRECNGLKYRWVDLEH
;
A
#
# COMPACT_ATOMS: atom_id res chain seq x y z
N MET A 1 20.84 5.62 -9.58
CA MET A 1 19.77 4.69 -10.00
C MET A 1 18.49 5.03 -9.27
N ALA A 2 17.35 4.91 -9.95
CA ALA A 2 16.07 5.22 -9.34
C ALA A 2 15.68 4.13 -8.33
N ALA A 3 15.05 4.53 -7.23
CA ALA A 3 14.52 3.61 -6.25
C ALA A 3 13.44 2.70 -6.87
N LYS A 4 13.37 1.47 -6.40
CA LYS A 4 12.31 0.54 -6.80
C LYS A 4 11.00 0.97 -6.15
N ILE A 5 9.95 1.07 -6.93
CA ILE A 5 8.62 1.44 -6.43
C ILE A 5 7.82 0.16 -6.21
N VAL A 6 7.39 -0.06 -4.97
CA VAL A 6 6.77 -1.31 -4.52
C VAL A 6 5.41 -1.02 -3.90
N ALA A 7 4.42 -1.86 -4.18
CA ALA A 7 3.15 -1.83 -3.47
C ALA A 7 2.99 -3.13 -2.68
N VAL A 8 2.73 -3.02 -1.39
CA VAL A 8 2.45 -4.16 -0.51
C VAL A 8 0.98 -4.05 -0.13
N VAL A 9 0.14 -4.93 -0.65
CA VAL A 9 -1.31 -4.77 -0.55
C VAL A 9 -2.05 -6.11 -0.45
N ALA A 10 -3.10 -6.14 0.37
CA ALA A 10 -3.98 -7.29 0.52
C ALA A 10 -5.27 -7.05 -0.27
N ILE A 11 -5.66 -8.03 -1.08
CA ILE A 11 -6.86 -7.96 -1.90
C ILE A 11 -7.65 -9.26 -1.82
N GLY A 12 -8.98 -9.17 -1.97
CA GLY A 12 -9.84 -10.33 -2.12
C GLY A 12 -9.82 -10.89 -3.54
N LYS A 13 -10.66 -11.89 -3.80
CA LYS A 13 -10.74 -12.54 -5.12
C LYS A 13 -11.10 -11.59 -6.24
N ASN A 14 -11.88 -10.54 -5.95
CA ASN A 14 -12.31 -9.54 -6.91
C ASN A 14 -11.56 -8.21 -6.72
N ARG A 15 -10.36 -8.26 -6.19
CA ARG A 15 -9.49 -7.10 -5.93
C ARG A 15 -10.06 -6.14 -4.90
N GLU A 16 -10.91 -6.60 -3.98
CA GLU A 16 -11.45 -5.79 -2.90
C GLU A 16 -10.33 -5.29 -2.00
N LEU A 17 -10.33 -4.00 -1.70
CA LEU A 17 -9.37 -3.37 -0.79
C LEU A 17 -9.97 -3.08 0.57
N GLY A 18 -11.12 -2.42 0.60
CA GLY A 18 -11.70 -1.96 1.83
C GLY A 18 -13.12 -1.47 1.70
N LYS A 19 -13.70 -1.08 2.83
CA LYS A 19 -15.02 -0.50 2.90
C LYS A 19 -15.05 0.52 4.04
N GLU A 20 -15.58 1.70 3.74
CA GLU A 20 -15.71 2.79 4.72
C GLU A 20 -14.39 3.11 5.43
N GLY A 21 -13.28 3.05 4.69
CA GLY A 21 -11.95 3.36 5.21
C GLY A 21 -11.35 2.25 6.09
N LYS A 22 -11.93 1.06 6.12
CA LYS A 22 -11.48 -0.04 6.96
C LYS A 22 -11.04 -1.24 6.14
N LEU A 23 -10.11 -2.01 6.70
CA LEU A 23 -9.69 -3.29 6.14
C LEU A 23 -10.84 -4.28 6.23
N LEU A 24 -10.98 -5.14 5.22
CA LEU A 24 -12.03 -6.16 5.16
C LEU A 24 -11.65 -7.43 5.92
N TRP A 25 -10.36 -7.72 6.01
CA TRP A 25 -9.86 -8.92 6.70
C TRP A 25 -8.76 -8.52 7.68
N HIS A 26 -8.72 -9.24 8.81
CA HIS A 26 -7.66 -9.05 9.80
C HIS A 26 -6.82 -10.32 9.87
N ILE A 27 -5.61 -10.26 9.32
CA ILE A 27 -4.68 -11.38 9.29
C ILE A 27 -3.38 -10.93 9.96
N PRO A 28 -3.11 -11.34 11.21
CA PRO A 28 -1.94 -10.85 11.96
C PRO A 28 -0.61 -11.06 11.25
N ASP A 29 -0.39 -12.22 10.63
CA ASP A 29 0.86 -12.50 9.90
C ASP A 29 1.03 -11.59 8.69
N ASP A 30 -0.08 -11.19 8.08
CA ASP A 30 -0.03 -10.27 6.93
C ASP A 30 0.34 -8.86 7.38
N LEU A 31 -0.18 -8.42 8.51
CA LEU A 31 0.20 -7.13 9.10
C LEU A 31 1.68 -7.09 9.46
N LYS A 32 2.20 -8.20 9.99
CA LYS A 32 3.65 -8.33 10.29
C LYS A 32 4.49 -8.26 9.03
N ARG A 33 4.04 -8.93 7.97
CA ARG A 33 4.74 -8.91 6.67
C ARG A 33 4.76 -7.50 6.09
N PHE A 34 3.63 -6.81 6.12
CA PHE A 34 3.54 -5.42 5.66
C PHE A 34 4.56 -4.54 6.38
N LYS A 35 4.61 -4.64 7.71
CA LYS A 35 5.57 -3.89 8.51
C LYS A 35 7.01 -4.23 8.15
N ALA A 36 7.32 -5.52 8.03
CA ALA A 36 8.67 -5.98 7.71
C ALA A 36 9.14 -5.48 6.34
N LEU A 37 8.26 -5.49 5.35
CA LEU A 37 8.61 -5.07 3.99
C LEU A 37 8.72 -3.55 3.85
N THR A 38 7.93 -2.78 4.60
CA THR A 38 7.90 -1.32 4.45
C THR A 38 8.78 -0.58 5.45
N ARG A 39 9.18 -1.23 6.53
CA ARG A 39 9.97 -0.63 7.60
C ARG A 39 11.26 -0.01 7.08
N GLY A 40 11.52 1.23 7.51
CA GLY A 40 12.74 1.94 7.14
C GLY A 40 12.68 2.63 5.78
N HIS A 41 11.55 2.54 5.09
CA HIS A 41 11.36 3.14 3.76
C HIS A 41 10.25 4.19 3.77
N PRO A 42 10.27 5.14 2.82
CA PRO A 42 9.14 6.05 2.64
C PRO A 42 7.91 5.29 2.16
N ILE A 43 6.75 5.71 2.64
CA ILE A 43 5.46 5.18 2.18
C ILE A 43 4.56 6.34 1.77
N ILE A 44 4.02 6.25 0.56
CA ILE A 44 3.16 7.27 -0.05
C ILE A 44 1.71 6.81 0.03
N MET A 45 0.83 7.70 0.50
CA MET A 45 -0.59 7.38 0.62
C MET A 45 -1.45 8.62 0.41
N GLY A 46 -2.72 8.40 0.12
CA GLY A 46 -3.68 9.47 0.06
C GLY A 46 -4.12 9.93 1.44
N ARG A 47 -4.73 11.10 1.52
CA ARG A 47 -5.18 11.72 2.77
C ARG A 47 -6.13 10.82 3.55
N LYS A 48 -7.14 10.25 2.89
CA LYS A 48 -8.14 9.42 3.56
C LYS A 48 -7.54 8.16 4.15
N THR A 49 -6.59 7.55 3.45
CA THR A 49 -5.87 6.38 3.94
C THR A 49 -5.05 6.75 5.17
N PHE A 50 -4.37 7.89 5.13
CA PHE A 50 -3.60 8.38 6.29
C PHE A 50 -4.50 8.62 7.50
N GLU A 51 -5.64 9.28 7.31
CA GLU A 51 -6.60 9.53 8.39
C GLU A 51 -7.10 8.22 9.00
N SER A 52 -7.36 7.22 8.16
CA SER A 52 -7.79 5.90 8.60
C SER A 52 -6.72 5.20 9.45
N ILE A 53 -5.46 5.29 9.03
CA ILE A 53 -4.33 4.72 9.77
C ILE A 53 -4.17 5.39 11.14
N VAL A 54 -4.22 6.72 11.18
CA VAL A 54 -4.11 7.47 12.43
C VAL A 54 -5.30 7.14 13.35
N GLY A 55 -6.50 6.98 12.78
CA GLY A 55 -7.68 6.59 13.53
C GLY A 55 -7.53 5.20 14.17
N TYR A 56 -6.89 4.28 13.48
CA TYR A 56 -6.68 2.92 13.95
C TYR A 56 -5.50 2.79 14.92
N LEU A 57 -4.34 3.40 14.58
CA LEU A 57 -3.12 3.28 15.36
C LEU A 57 -2.95 4.39 16.41
N GLY A 58 -3.66 5.50 16.26
CA GLY A 58 -3.45 6.69 17.10
C GLY A 58 -2.25 7.53 16.67
N LYS A 59 -1.56 7.15 15.60
CA LYS A 59 -0.34 7.81 15.13
C LYS A 59 -0.04 7.40 13.68
N PRO A 60 0.84 8.15 12.97
CA PRO A 60 1.33 7.71 11.66
C PRO A 60 2.05 6.37 11.76
N LEU A 61 2.26 5.71 10.62
CA LEU A 61 2.98 4.44 10.59
C LEU A 61 4.38 4.62 11.16
N PRO A 62 4.72 3.90 12.25
CA PRO A 62 6.04 4.07 12.88
C PRO A 62 7.17 3.47 12.03
N GLU A 63 8.38 4.03 12.20
CA GLU A 63 9.60 3.56 11.53
C GLU A 63 9.55 3.69 10.00
N ARG A 64 8.66 4.51 9.49
CA ARG A 64 8.52 4.82 8.07
C ARG A 64 8.31 6.31 7.89
N THR A 65 8.80 6.87 6.79
CA THR A 65 8.49 8.27 6.46
C THR A 65 7.16 8.30 5.75
N ASN A 66 6.15 8.87 6.39
CA ASN A 66 4.79 8.96 5.85
C ASN A 66 4.72 10.19 4.93
N ILE A 67 4.45 9.94 3.65
CA ILE A 67 4.26 10.99 2.65
C ILE A 67 2.80 10.95 2.22
N VAL A 68 2.08 12.03 2.47
CA VAL A 68 0.64 12.09 2.26
C VAL A 68 0.31 13.04 1.12
N ILE A 69 -0.44 12.54 0.15
CA ILE A 69 -0.92 13.34 -0.97
C ILE A 69 -2.23 13.99 -0.55
N SER A 70 -2.25 15.32 -0.54
CA SER A 70 -3.45 16.07 -0.19
C SER A 70 -3.56 17.32 -1.05
N HIS A 71 -4.69 17.45 -1.73
CA HIS A 71 -5.00 18.64 -2.54
C HIS A 71 -5.41 19.82 -1.67
N GLN A 72 -5.74 19.58 -0.41
CA GLN A 72 -6.13 20.63 0.54
C GLN A 72 -4.97 21.16 1.38
N GLY A 73 -3.75 20.71 1.10
CA GLY A 73 -2.56 21.20 1.77
C GLY A 73 -2.47 20.75 3.23
N ARG A 74 -2.16 21.69 4.12
CA ARG A 74 -1.76 21.41 5.51
C ARG A 74 -2.88 21.04 6.48
N SER A 75 -4.05 20.64 6.02
CA SER A 75 -5.13 20.26 6.93
C SER A 75 -4.83 19.00 7.74
N LEU A 76 -3.76 18.29 7.36
CA LEU A 76 -3.29 17.10 8.07
C LEU A 76 -2.00 17.44 8.77
N VAL A 77 -2.08 17.71 10.06
CA VAL A 77 -0.88 18.03 10.81
C VAL A 77 -0.56 16.88 11.76
N ALA A 78 0.51 16.16 11.45
CA ALA A 78 1.13 15.22 12.36
C ALA A 78 2.63 15.42 12.25
N ASP A 79 3.32 15.40 13.37
CA ASP A 79 4.78 15.58 13.39
C ASP A 79 5.45 14.44 12.60
N GLY A 80 6.40 14.81 11.74
CA GLY A 80 7.14 13.83 10.96
C GLY A 80 6.45 13.38 9.68
N VAL A 81 5.28 13.96 9.35
CA VAL A 81 4.56 13.66 8.13
C VAL A 81 4.85 14.71 7.07
N ILE A 82 5.12 14.24 5.86
CA ILE A 82 5.35 15.12 4.71
C ILE A 82 4.08 15.16 3.89
N VAL A 83 3.56 16.36 3.64
CA VAL A 83 2.35 16.56 2.84
C VAL A 83 2.72 17.16 1.49
N VAL A 84 2.25 16.56 0.42
CA VAL A 84 2.55 16.97 -0.97
C VAL A 84 1.25 17.04 -1.78
N PRO A 85 1.24 17.84 -2.88
CA PRO A 85 0.00 18.05 -3.63
C PRO A 85 -0.31 17.00 -4.70
N SER A 86 0.65 16.13 -5.05
CA SER A 86 0.48 15.18 -6.15
C SER A 86 1.31 13.93 -5.96
N LEU A 87 0.99 12.88 -6.74
CA LEU A 87 1.78 11.66 -6.76
C LEU A 87 3.19 11.94 -7.27
N GLU A 88 3.33 12.77 -8.30
CA GLU A 88 4.64 13.13 -8.86
C GLU A 88 5.53 13.79 -7.81
N ALA A 89 4.97 14.71 -7.04
CA ALA A 89 5.71 15.38 -5.96
C ALA A 89 6.06 14.37 -4.86
N ALA A 90 5.17 13.43 -4.56
CA ALA A 90 5.42 12.38 -3.57
C ALA A 90 6.56 11.46 -3.99
N LEU A 91 6.57 11.02 -5.25
CA LEU A 91 7.62 10.16 -5.79
C LEU A 91 8.97 10.86 -5.79
N GLU A 92 9.00 12.12 -6.18
CA GLU A 92 10.22 12.92 -6.17
C GLU A 92 10.78 13.04 -4.75
N LYS A 93 9.92 13.37 -3.80
CA LYS A 93 10.32 13.51 -2.38
C LYS A 93 10.81 12.18 -1.82
N ALA A 94 10.11 11.10 -2.11
CA ALA A 94 10.49 9.77 -1.61
C ALA A 94 11.85 9.33 -2.16
N ARG A 95 12.12 9.60 -3.43
CA ARG A 95 13.41 9.26 -4.06
C ARG A 95 14.58 10.03 -3.49
N GLU A 96 14.35 11.25 -3.01
CA GLU A 96 15.36 12.02 -2.29
C GLU A 96 15.72 11.39 -0.94
N LEU A 97 14.75 10.75 -0.30
CA LEU A 97 14.91 10.16 1.03
C LEU A 97 15.47 8.74 1.00
N ASP A 98 15.19 7.99 -0.06
CA ASP A 98 15.59 6.58 -0.15
C ASP A 98 15.91 6.23 -1.59
N SER A 99 17.11 5.73 -1.82
CA SER A 99 17.57 5.33 -3.15
C SER A 99 17.29 3.87 -3.49
N GLU A 100 16.76 3.10 -2.54
CA GLU A 100 16.53 1.66 -2.72
C GLU A 100 15.06 1.33 -2.98
N GLU A 101 14.17 1.71 -2.07
CA GLU A 101 12.76 1.35 -2.15
C GLU A 101 11.85 2.49 -1.71
N VAL A 102 10.74 2.62 -2.43
CA VAL A 102 9.64 3.54 -2.11
C VAL A 102 8.36 2.73 -2.16
N HIS A 103 7.54 2.81 -1.13
CA HIS A 103 6.30 2.05 -1.03
C HIS A 103 5.07 2.89 -1.32
N ILE A 104 4.07 2.28 -1.96
CA ILE A 104 2.76 2.87 -2.21
C ILE A 104 1.77 2.22 -1.25
N GLY A 105 1.14 3.02 -0.41
CA GLY A 105 0.26 2.54 0.65
C GLY A 105 -1.25 2.70 0.42
N GLY A 106 -1.65 3.18 -0.74
CA GLY A 106 -3.06 3.29 -1.09
C GLY A 106 -3.63 4.69 -0.88
N GLY A 107 -4.90 4.93 -0.99
CA GLY A 107 -5.91 3.93 -1.37
C GLY A 107 -6.06 3.67 -2.87
N ALA A 108 -7.25 3.25 -3.25
CA ALA A 108 -7.53 2.80 -4.61
C ALA A 108 -7.12 3.81 -5.69
N GLN A 109 -7.42 5.08 -5.51
CA GLN A 109 -7.07 6.12 -6.48
C GLN A 109 -5.55 6.29 -6.61
N ILE A 110 -4.83 6.18 -5.49
CA ILE A 110 -3.37 6.30 -5.49
C ILE A 110 -2.76 5.07 -6.17
N TYR A 111 -3.26 3.87 -5.90
CA TYR A 111 -2.81 2.67 -6.58
C TYR A 111 -3.03 2.77 -8.09
N GLU A 112 -4.19 3.26 -8.51
CA GLU A 112 -4.50 3.42 -9.93
C GLU A 112 -3.53 4.39 -10.61
N GLN A 113 -3.27 5.55 -10.00
CA GLN A 113 -2.33 6.52 -10.52
C GLN A 113 -0.88 6.03 -10.50
N ALA A 114 -0.51 5.28 -9.47
CA ALA A 114 0.85 4.79 -9.28
C ALA A 114 1.18 3.56 -10.11
N LEU A 115 0.18 2.80 -10.55
CA LEU A 115 0.39 1.51 -11.20
C LEU A 115 1.40 1.55 -12.35
N PRO A 116 1.39 2.55 -13.26
CA PRO A 116 2.40 2.63 -14.31
C PRO A 116 3.83 2.82 -13.79
N HIS A 117 3.99 3.27 -12.57
CA HIS A 117 5.29 3.54 -11.95
C HIS A 117 5.76 2.41 -11.04
N ILE A 118 4.87 1.48 -10.69
CA ILE A 118 5.21 0.40 -9.76
C ILE A 118 6.06 -0.65 -10.45
N ASP A 119 7.19 -1.00 -9.82
CA ASP A 119 8.11 -2.00 -10.32
C ASP A 119 7.78 -3.40 -9.80
N LYS A 120 7.24 -3.49 -8.60
CA LYS A 120 6.95 -4.76 -7.95
C LYS A 120 5.67 -4.67 -7.11
N LEU A 121 4.80 -5.70 -7.26
CA LEU A 121 3.63 -5.88 -6.41
C LEU A 121 3.90 -7.02 -5.44
N CYS A 122 3.76 -6.75 -4.15
CA CYS A 122 3.76 -7.77 -3.11
C CYS A 122 2.32 -7.93 -2.64
N LEU A 123 1.61 -8.87 -3.27
CA LEU A 123 0.19 -9.07 -3.02
C LEU A 123 -0.06 -10.12 -1.95
N THR A 124 -1.07 -9.89 -1.13
CA THR A 124 -1.74 -10.92 -0.37
C THR A 124 -3.08 -11.15 -1.06
N ILE A 125 -3.24 -12.30 -1.69
CA ILE A 125 -4.48 -12.65 -2.39
C ILE A 125 -5.29 -13.54 -1.47
N ILE A 126 -6.39 -13.01 -0.96
CA ILE A 126 -7.24 -13.67 0.03
C ILE A 126 -8.33 -14.45 -0.70
N ASP A 127 -8.48 -15.74 -0.36
CA ASP A 127 -9.46 -16.64 -0.98
C ASP A 127 -10.85 -16.41 -0.39
N ASP A 128 -11.35 -15.18 -0.54
CA ASP A 128 -12.65 -14.77 -0.03
C ASP A 128 -13.12 -13.54 -0.81
N THR A 129 -14.43 -13.28 -0.74
CA THR A 129 -15.03 -12.07 -1.29
C THR A 129 -15.84 -11.39 -0.20
N LYS A 130 -15.81 -10.07 -0.17
CA LYS A 130 -16.62 -9.26 0.74
C LYS A 130 -17.13 -8.05 0.01
N GLU A 131 -18.23 -7.50 0.51
CA GLU A 131 -18.73 -6.23 0.01
C GLU A 131 -17.68 -5.14 0.25
N ALA A 132 -17.35 -4.37 -0.78
CA ALA A 132 -16.32 -3.37 -0.73
C ALA A 132 -16.74 -2.12 -1.50
N ASP A 133 -16.16 -0.97 -1.13
CA ASP A 133 -16.34 0.27 -1.85
C ASP A 133 -15.04 0.75 -2.50
N SER A 134 -13.94 0.06 -2.26
CA SER A 134 -12.68 0.37 -2.93
C SER A 134 -12.00 -0.91 -3.41
N PHE A 135 -11.39 -0.83 -4.61
CA PHE A 135 -10.79 -1.97 -5.30
C PHE A 135 -9.41 -1.62 -5.83
N PHE A 136 -8.52 -2.61 -5.81
CA PHE A 136 -7.22 -2.48 -6.47
C PHE A 136 -7.43 -2.50 -7.99
N PRO A 137 -6.67 -1.69 -8.76
CA PRO A 137 -6.85 -1.67 -10.22
C PRO A 137 -6.42 -3.00 -10.86
N PRO A 138 -6.93 -3.32 -12.08
CA PRO A 138 -6.46 -4.49 -12.81
C PRO A 138 -4.96 -4.43 -13.05
N TYR A 139 -4.25 -5.51 -12.72
CA TYR A 139 -2.78 -5.55 -12.74
C TYR A 139 -2.21 -6.72 -13.54
N GLU A 140 -3.04 -7.73 -13.85
CA GLU A 140 -2.55 -9.01 -14.37
C GLU A 140 -1.85 -8.88 -15.71
N GLU A 141 -2.28 -7.95 -16.56
CA GLU A 141 -1.68 -7.75 -17.87
C GLU A 141 -0.30 -7.07 -17.79
N GLN A 142 -0.10 -6.23 -16.77
CA GLN A 142 1.14 -5.48 -16.60
C GLN A 142 2.17 -6.27 -15.79
N PHE A 143 1.74 -7.02 -14.78
CA PHE A 143 2.62 -7.75 -13.86
C PHE A 143 2.51 -9.24 -14.12
N THR A 144 3.30 -9.71 -15.08
CA THR A 144 3.21 -11.09 -15.59
C THR A 144 4.25 -12.04 -15.03
N LYS A 145 5.28 -11.51 -14.37
CA LYS A 145 6.38 -12.33 -13.85
C LYS A 145 6.21 -12.58 -12.36
N LYS A 146 5.88 -13.82 -12.00
CA LYS A 146 5.78 -14.23 -10.60
C LYS A 146 7.19 -14.58 -10.09
N VAL A 147 7.64 -13.85 -9.05
CA VAL A 147 8.98 -14.06 -8.48
C VAL A 147 8.93 -14.73 -7.11
N PHE A 148 7.75 -14.82 -6.50
CA PHE A 148 7.56 -15.47 -5.19
C PHE A 148 6.09 -15.86 -5.03
N GLU A 149 5.86 -17.01 -4.38
CA GLU A 149 4.49 -17.42 -4.00
C GLU A 149 4.57 -18.30 -2.76
N GLU A 150 3.69 -18.06 -1.79
CA GLU A 150 3.57 -18.87 -0.58
C GLU A 150 2.11 -18.93 -0.15
N SER A 151 1.56 -20.14 -0.03
CA SER A 151 0.20 -20.36 0.44
C SER A 151 0.16 -20.43 1.96
N ARG A 152 -0.86 -19.80 2.56
CA ARG A 152 -1.01 -19.73 4.02
C ARG A 152 -2.48 -19.83 4.40
N GLU A 153 -2.72 -19.99 5.72
CA GLU A 153 -4.08 -20.07 6.26
C GLU A 153 -4.12 -19.41 7.64
N CYS A 154 -5.22 -18.73 7.93
CA CYS A 154 -5.46 -18.08 9.21
C CYS A 154 -6.90 -18.36 9.62
N ASN A 155 -7.12 -19.18 10.66
CA ASN A 155 -8.44 -19.51 11.17
C ASN A 155 -9.42 -19.97 10.08
N GLY A 156 -8.97 -20.85 9.18
CA GLY A 156 -9.77 -21.36 8.08
C GLY A 156 -9.81 -20.49 6.84
N LEU A 157 -9.27 -19.26 6.91
CA LEU A 157 -9.21 -18.36 5.76
C LEU A 157 -7.91 -18.61 5.02
N LYS A 158 -8.00 -19.02 3.77
CA LYS A 158 -6.83 -19.27 2.93
C LYS A 158 -6.42 -18.01 2.20
N TYR A 159 -5.13 -17.81 2.10
CA TYR A 159 -4.56 -16.68 1.35
C TYR A 159 -3.19 -17.07 0.81
N ARG A 160 -2.69 -16.27 -0.15
CA ARG A 160 -1.37 -16.47 -0.74
C ARG A 160 -0.62 -15.15 -0.74
N TRP A 161 0.66 -15.20 -0.45
CA TRP A 161 1.57 -14.11 -0.74
C TRP A 161 2.12 -14.35 -2.14
N VAL A 162 1.98 -13.36 -3.01
CA VAL A 162 2.43 -13.44 -4.41
C VAL A 162 3.16 -12.15 -4.76
N ASP A 163 4.42 -12.26 -5.13
CA ASP A 163 5.20 -11.11 -5.57
C ASP A 163 5.31 -11.16 -7.09
N LEU A 164 4.94 -10.04 -7.74
CA LEU A 164 4.88 -9.93 -9.18
C LEU A 164 5.73 -8.77 -9.68
N GLU A 165 6.38 -8.97 -10.83
CA GLU A 165 7.14 -7.94 -11.55
C GLU A 165 6.67 -7.90 -13.01
N HIS A 166 7.16 -6.90 -13.75
CA HIS A 166 6.88 -6.78 -15.18
C HIS A 166 7.48 -7.90 -15.99
#